data_5645c647c1506b079fd9b3026161d701
#
_entry.id   5645c647c1506b079fd9b3026161d701
#
_cell.length_a   1.000
_cell.length_b   1.000
_cell.length_c   1.000
_cell.angle_alpha   90.00
_cell.angle_beta   90.00
_cell.angle_gamma   90.00
#
_symmetry.space_group_name_H-M   'P 1'
#
loop_
_entity.id
_entity.type
_entity.pdbx_description
1 polymer ?
#
loop_
_entity_poly.entity_id
_entity_poly.type
_entity_poly.pdbx_seq_one_letter_code
_entity_poly.pdbx_strand_id
1 'polypeptide(L)'
;TCWLDKPVLSCSKEALNLAHLDSCCTETFGGLVAQTQFWDTHTGLEDKGQKLPDKHWTIHGLWPDFCNGSFTQYCDLKRQYDPRPSPPTQNGKENGTRVEPYKGPSIDTFIQDWGRTDLLEFMDTFWISQGSPNKDFWAHEFSKHGTCYSTFDIPCYGPKYREHEEVIDFFDTALSYYRKLPTYDWLAAAGIKPSNCTRYSLSNITSALEKRFGAKPYIGCSGPSFKDIEEGKHTNDTGNTVLSEVWYLNHVYGRVQDGRTKPVDSPTDTRCATSEHAILYPERAPSSLREVPKKYQHVFETK
;
A
#
# COMPACT_ATOMS: atom_id res chain seq x y z
N THR A 1 -1.15 -17.75 -20.84
CA THR A 1 -2.37 -16.91 -20.82
C THR A 1 -3.34 -17.51 -19.83
N CYS A 2 -3.58 -16.82 -18.73
CA CYS A 2 -4.45 -17.28 -17.63
C CYS A 2 -5.93 -17.05 -17.99
N TRP A 3 -6.46 -17.84 -18.90
CA TRP A 3 -7.91 -17.84 -19.16
C TRP A 3 -8.59 -18.86 -18.24
N LEU A 4 -9.01 -18.40 -17.06
CA LEU A 4 -9.85 -19.18 -16.18
C LEU A 4 -11.30 -18.68 -16.34
N ASP A 5 -12.19 -19.55 -16.83
CA ASP A 5 -13.62 -19.24 -16.89
C ASP A 5 -14.19 -18.91 -15.49
N LYS A 6 -13.60 -19.51 -14.47
CA LYS A 6 -13.90 -19.25 -13.06
C LYS A 6 -12.58 -19.05 -12.29
N PRO A 7 -12.14 -17.80 -12.11
CA PRO A 7 -10.92 -17.54 -11.34
C PRO A 7 -11.14 -17.91 -9.87
N VAL A 8 -10.16 -18.61 -9.31
CA VAL A 8 -10.16 -19.00 -7.90
C VAL A 8 -9.95 -17.78 -7.02
N LEU A 9 -10.70 -17.70 -5.93
CA LEU A 9 -10.53 -16.65 -4.92
C LEU A 9 -9.32 -16.99 -4.05
N SER A 10 -8.39 -16.07 -3.92
CA SER A 10 -7.26 -16.21 -2.99
C SER A 10 -7.75 -16.46 -1.56
N CYS A 11 -6.96 -17.16 -0.76
CA CYS A 11 -7.30 -17.54 0.61
C CYS A 11 -8.56 -18.44 0.75
N SER A 12 -9.18 -18.89 -0.33
CA SER A 12 -10.23 -19.90 -0.27
C SER A 12 -9.65 -21.30 -0.01
N LYS A 13 -10.50 -22.23 0.41
CA LYS A 13 -10.08 -23.65 0.58
C LYS A 13 -9.50 -24.24 -0.71
N GLU A 14 -10.02 -23.80 -1.87
CA GLU A 14 -9.52 -24.20 -3.18
C GLU A 14 -8.13 -23.64 -3.44
N ALA A 15 -7.91 -22.34 -3.17
CA ALA A 15 -6.62 -21.68 -3.33
C ALA A 15 -5.53 -22.23 -2.39
N LEU A 16 -5.91 -22.75 -1.23
CA LEU A 16 -4.98 -23.38 -0.27
C LEU A 16 -4.57 -24.81 -0.68
N ASN A 17 -5.28 -25.43 -1.64
CA ASN A 17 -4.92 -26.72 -2.21
C ASN A 17 -4.01 -26.56 -3.42
N LEU A 18 -2.74 -26.23 -3.18
CA LEU A 18 -1.76 -25.83 -4.18
C LEU A 18 -1.43 -26.91 -5.24
N ALA A 19 -1.76 -28.18 -4.99
CA ALA A 19 -1.37 -29.29 -5.87
C ALA A 19 -1.96 -29.25 -7.29
N HIS A 20 -3.00 -28.42 -7.50
CA HIS A 20 -3.75 -28.34 -8.75
C HIS A 20 -3.89 -26.93 -9.32
N LEU A 21 -3.23 -25.94 -8.71
CA LEU A 21 -3.33 -24.55 -9.13
C LEU A 21 -2.06 -24.07 -9.80
N ASP A 22 -2.26 -23.34 -10.87
CA ASP A 22 -1.19 -22.57 -11.52
C ASP A 22 -1.01 -21.24 -10.74
N SER A 23 0.13 -21.11 -10.04
CA SER A 23 0.48 -19.91 -9.25
C SER A 23 0.68 -18.67 -10.11
N CYS A 24 0.85 -18.80 -11.42
CA CYS A 24 0.85 -17.69 -12.34
C CYS A 24 -0.55 -17.14 -12.62
N CYS A 25 -1.57 -17.97 -12.43
CA CYS A 25 -2.97 -17.65 -12.75
C CYS A 25 -3.84 -17.44 -11.51
N THR A 26 -3.32 -17.76 -10.35
CA THR A 26 -4.00 -17.57 -9.05
C THR A 26 -2.98 -17.11 -8.04
N GLU A 27 -3.26 -16.01 -7.35
CA GLU A 27 -2.39 -15.56 -6.28
C GLU A 27 -2.46 -16.54 -5.11
N THR A 28 -1.37 -17.27 -4.90
CA THR A 28 -1.31 -18.38 -3.94
C THR A 28 -0.34 -18.13 -2.78
N PHE A 29 0.56 -17.16 -2.93
CA PHE A 29 1.54 -16.85 -1.90
C PHE A 29 1.07 -15.72 -1.00
N GLY A 30 0.74 -14.55 -1.56
CA GLY A 30 0.30 -13.36 -0.87
C GLY A 30 -1.19 -13.08 -1.11
N GLY A 31 -2.06 -14.01 -0.70
CA GLY A 31 -3.48 -13.98 -1.07
C GLY A 31 -4.35 -12.93 -0.37
N LEU A 32 -3.86 -12.33 0.73
CA LEU A 32 -4.48 -11.18 1.38
C LEU A 32 -3.77 -9.90 0.90
N VAL A 33 -4.37 -9.23 -0.06
CA VAL A 33 -3.79 -8.06 -0.72
C VAL A 33 -4.20 -6.78 -0.01
N ALA A 34 -3.24 -6.05 0.53
CA ALA A 34 -3.45 -4.77 1.18
C ALA A 34 -3.02 -3.60 0.27
N GLN A 35 -3.95 -2.75 -0.14
CA GLN A 35 -3.63 -1.45 -0.70
C GLN A 35 -3.56 -0.43 0.45
N THR A 36 -2.40 0.18 0.62
CA THR A 36 -2.10 1.03 1.76
C THR A 36 -1.86 2.47 1.36
N GLN A 37 -2.36 3.42 2.16
CA GLN A 37 -2.30 4.85 1.89
C GLN A 37 -1.82 5.61 3.10
N PHE A 38 -0.99 6.64 2.86
CA PHE A 38 -0.50 7.58 3.87
C PHE A 38 -1.23 8.92 3.85
N TRP A 39 -1.30 9.54 5.02
CA TRP A 39 -1.58 10.95 5.19
C TRP A 39 -0.41 11.64 5.90
N ASP A 40 0.61 12.01 5.15
CA ASP A 40 1.70 12.83 5.63
C ASP A 40 1.37 14.31 5.59
N THR A 41 1.95 15.10 6.49
CA THR A 41 1.77 16.56 6.51
C THR A 41 2.89 17.32 5.83
N HIS A 42 4.02 16.67 5.64
CA HIS A 42 5.23 17.18 4.98
C HIS A 42 6.03 16.01 4.41
N THR A 43 6.95 16.28 3.50
CA THR A 43 7.83 15.26 2.91
C THR A 43 9.24 15.29 3.51
N GLY A 44 9.68 16.44 4.02
CA GLY A 44 11.06 16.70 4.44
C GLY A 44 12.01 16.98 3.27
N LEU A 45 11.52 17.01 2.03
CA LEU A 45 12.26 17.29 0.80
C LEU A 45 11.57 18.35 -0.07
N GLU A 46 10.81 19.25 0.55
CA GLU A 46 10.05 20.31 -0.12
C GLU A 46 10.96 21.25 -0.90
N ASP A 47 12.15 21.53 -0.38
CA ASP A 47 13.20 22.34 -1.02
C ASP A 47 13.77 21.68 -2.30
N LYS A 48 13.63 20.35 -2.41
CA LYS A 48 13.97 19.57 -3.60
C LYS A 48 12.78 19.35 -4.55
N GLY A 49 11.64 19.98 -4.26
CA GLY A 49 10.45 19.93 -5.09
C GLY A 49 9.52 18.73 -4.82
N GLN A 50 9.85 17.85 -3.84
CA GLN A 50 8.98 16.75 -3.46
C GLN A 50 7.84 17.26 -2.60
N LYS A 51 6.60 17.14 -3.09
CA LYS A 51 5.41 17.73 -2.45
C LYS A 51 4.23 16.77 -2.48
N LEU A 52 3.30 16.99 -1.56
CA LEU A 52 2.10 16.18 -1.38
C LEU A 52 0.93 16.69 -2.22
N PRO A 53 0.14 15.83 -2.85
CA PRO A 53 -1.02 16.23 -3.64
C PRO A 53 -2.13 16.79 -2.74
N ASP A 54 -2.69 17.97 -3.09
CA ASP A 54 -3.82 18.53 -2.34
C ASP A 54 -5.02 17.59 -2.40
N LYS A 55 -5.71 17.43 -1.25
CA LYS A 55 -6.95 16.63 -1.10
C LYS A 55 -6.86 15.17 -1.55
N HIS A 56 -5.67 14.59 -1.53
CA HIS A 56 -5.46 13.17 -1.86
C HIS A 56 -4.57 12.51 -0.80
N TRP A 57 -4.93 11.31 -0.39
CA TRP A 57 -4.02 10.41 0.31
C TRP A 57 -2.95 9.94 -0.67
N THR A 58 -1.75 9.68 -0.20
CA THR A 58 -0.66 9.15 -1.04
C THR A 58 -0.60 7.63 -0.93
N ILE A 59 -0.08 6.99 -1.97
CA ILE A 59 0.14 5.55 -1.96
C ILE A 59 1.29 5.26 -1.00
N HIS A 60 1.08 4.28 -0.08
CA HIS A 60 2.20 3.65 0.62
C HIS A 60 2.66 2.45 -0.21
N GLY A 61 1.79 1.48 -0.47
CA GLY A 61 2.15 0.31 -1.26
C GLY A 61 0.97 -0.59 -1.62
N LEU A 62 1.31 -1.72 -2.24
CA LEU A 62 0.42 -2.85 -2.48
C LEU A 62 1.11 -4.11 -1.94
N TRP A 63 0.60 -4.68 -0.86
CA TRP A 63 1.30 -5.70 -0.09
C TRP A 63 0.61 -7.06 -0.17
N PRO A 64 1.39 -8.14 -0.37
CA PRO A 64 0.91 -9.52 -0.38
C PRO A 64 1.06 -10.14 1.01
N ASP A 65 0.07 -9.99 1.86
CA ASP A 65 0.06 -10.65 3.15
C ASP A 65 -0.43 -12.10 3.03
N PHE A 66 -0.02 -12.94 3.97
CA PHE A 66 -0.57 -14.29 4.09
C PHE A 66 -2.03 -14.24 4.55
N CYS A 67 -2.79 -15.28 4.24
CA CYS A 67 -4.22 -15.35 4.55
C CYS A 67 -4.56 -15.25 6.05
N ASN A 68 -3.59 -15.43 6.92
CA ASN A 68 -3.73 -15.26 8.37
C ASN A 68 -3.34 -13.85 8.86
N GLY A 69 -3.02 -12.92 7.95
CA GLY A 69 -2.60 -11.56 8.26
C GLY A 69 -1.13 -11.41 8.66
N SER A 70 -0.35 -12.48 8.68
CA SER A 70 1.10 -12.36 8.79
C SER A 70 1.73 -12.05 7.43
N PHE A 71 2.99 -11.62 7.42
CA PHE A 71 3.68 -11.23 6.18
C PHE A 71 5.11 -11.74 6.14
N THR A 72 5.69 -11.70 4.96
CA THR A 72 7.11 -11.88 4.69
C THR A 72 7.59 -10.75 3.77
N GLN A 73 8.87 -10.72 3.45
CA GLN A 73 9.46 -9.64 2.67
C GLN A 73 10.69 -10.07 1.89
N TYR A 74 11.03 -9.32 0.81
CA TYR A 74 12.19 -9.58 -0.04
C TYR A 74 12.24 -11.03 -0.52
N CYS A 75 11.14 -11.53 -1.07
CA CYS A 75 10.96 -12.95 -1.40
C CYS A 75 11.87 -13.43 -2.54
N ASP A 76 12.29 -12.51 -3.43
CA ASP A 76 13.25 -12.81 -4.49
C ASP A 76 14.42 -11.82 -4.49
N LEU A 77 15.56 -12.24 -3.97
CA LEU A 77 16.77 -11.41 -3.89
C LEU A 77 17.41 -11.10 -5.25
N LYS A 78 17.03 -11.79 -6.32
CA LYS A 78 17.50 -11.48 -7.68
C LYS A 78 16.77 -10.27 -8.27
N ARG A 79 15.57 -9.97 -7.78
CA ARG A 79 14.76 -8.82 -8.15
C ARG A 79 14.75 -7.74 -7.05
N GLN A 80 15.78 -7.73 -6.22
CA GLN A 80 15.95 -6.74 -5.16
C GLN A 80 16.64 -5.50 -5.71
N TYR A 81 15.94 -4.36 -5.74
CA TYR A 81 16.42 -3.06 -6.26
C TYR A 81 16.46 -1.97 -5.19
N ASP A 82 16.19 -2.31 -3.92
CA ASP A 82 16.18 -1.37 -2.80
C ASP A 82 17.61 -0.95 -2.43
N PRO A 83 17.95 0.35 -2.53
CA PRO A 83 19.28 0.83 -2.12
C PRO A 83 19.48 0.86 -0.60
N ARG A 84 18.39 0.74 0.18
CA ARG A 84 18.41 0.80 1.65
C ARG A 84 17.41 -0.15 2.30
N PRO A 85 17.60 -1.48 2.17
CA PRO A 85 16.67 -2.47 2.70
C PRO A 85 16.38 -2.28 4.20
N SER A 86 15.10 -2.25 4.55
CA SER A 86 14.65 -2.07 5.92
C SER A 86 13.37 -2.87 6.22
N PRO A 87 13.40 -3.78 7.21
CA PRO A 87 14.58 -4.33 7.88
C PRO A 87 15.47 -5.09 6.89
N PRO A 88 16.80 -5.17 7.12
CA PRO A 88 17.76 -5.68 6.14
C PRO A 88 17.88 -7.22 6.14
N THR A 89 16.76 -7.91 6.30
CA THR A 89 16.69 -9.37 6.26
C THR A 89 15.44 -9.85 5.52
N GLN A 90 15.55 -10.94 4.80
CA GLN A 90 14.51 -11.49 3.93
C GLN A 90 13.18 -11.80 4.64
N ASN A 91 13.22 -12.13 5.91
CA ASN A 91 12.02 -12.43 6.71
C ASN A 91 11.74 -11.41 7.82
N GLY A 92 12.48 -10.30 7.84
CA GLY A 92 12.38 -9.28 8.89
C GLY A 92 12.96 -9.70 10.26
N LYS A 93 13.53 -10.90 10.39
CA LYS A 93 14.10 -11.43 11.64
C LYS A 93 15.62 -11.32 11.62
N GLU A 94 16.25 -11.19 12.79
CA GLU A 94 17.72 -11.07 12.93
C GLU A 94 18.47 -12.26 12.32
N ASN A 95 17.92 -13.47 12.39
CA ASN A 95 18.48 -14.68 11.82
C ASN A 95 18.11 -14.93 10.36
N GLY A 96 17.40 -14.01 9.71
CA GLY A 96 17.03 -14.09 8.30
C GLY A 96 18.21 -13.85 7.37
N THR A 97 18.09 -14.29 6.12
CA THR A 97 19.06 -13.99 5.07
C THR A 97 19.19 -12.47 4.89
N ARG A 98 20.40 -11.95 4.95
CA ARG A 98 20.68 -10.54 4.76
C ARG A 98 20.32 -10.10 3.34
N VAL A 99 19.66 -8.94 3.25
CA VAL A 99 19.35 -8.26 2.00
C VAL A 99 20.41 -7.17 1.81
N GLU A 100 21.27 -7.34 0.81
CA GLU A 100 22.31 -6.37 0.50
C GLU A 100 21.75 -5.14 -0.22
N PRO A 101 22.21 -3.93 0.12
CA PRO A 101 21.82 -2.73 -0.60
C PRO A 101 22.10 -2.82 -2.10
N TYR A 102 21.12 -2.52 -2.93
CA TYR A 102 21.28 -2.49 -4.38
C TYR A 102 22.14 -1.31 -4.84
N LYS A 103 23.03 -1.56 -5.81
CA LYS A 103 23.99 -0.57 -6.33
C LYS A 103 23.89 -0.35 -7.83
N GLY A 104 22.90 -0.97 -8.48
CA GLY A 104 22.66 -0.82 -9.91
C GLY A 104 21.84 0.44 -10.26
N PRO A 105 21.34 0.53 -11.49
CA PRO A 105 20.44 1.58 -11.95
C PRO A 105 19.19 1.69 -11.07
N SER A 106 18.72 2.90 -10.77
CA SER A 106 17.55 3.08 -9.92
C SER A 106 16.26 2.66 -10.65
N ILE A 107 15.25 2.25 -9.88
CA ILE A 107 14.02 1.61 -10.40
C ILE A 107 13.22 2.50 -11.36
N ASP A 108 13.31 3.82 -11.23
CA ASP A 108 12.69 4.78 -12.14
C ASP A 108 13.27 4.68 -13.57
N THR A 109 14.56 4.28 -13.71
CA THR A 109 15.17 4.07 -15.04
C THR A 109 14.55 2.89 -15.76
N PHE A 110 14.15 1.83 -15.07
CA PHE A 110 13.45 0.68 -15.67
C PHE A 110 12.11 1.11 -16.27
N ILE A 111 11.38 1.99 -15.55
CA ILE A 111 10.11 2.53 -16.05
C ILE A 111 10.33 3.44 -17.27
N GLN A 112 11.41 4.25 -17.25
CA GLN A 112 11.80 5.09 -18.38
C GLN A 112 12.17 4.26 -19.63
N ASP A 113 12.96 3.20 -19.46
CA ASP A 113 13.38 2.31 -20.55
C ASP A 113 12.19 1.56 -21.19
N TRP A 114 11.11 1.40 -20.43
CA TRP A 114 9.82 0.90 -20.92
C TRP A 114 8.98 1.98 -21.63
N GLY A 115 9.43 3.24 -21.64
CA GLY A 115 8.70 4.37 -22.22
C GLY A 115 7.45 4.79 -21.41
N ARG A 116 7.35 4.33 -20.15
CA ARG A 116 6.18 4.55 -19.30
C ARG A 116 6.30 5.86 -18.49
N THR A 117 6.49 6.96 -19.19
CA THR A 117 6.52 8.31 -18.58
C THR A 117 5.20 8.68 -17.93
N ASP A 118 4.08 8.17 -18.43
CA ASP A 118 2.75 8.30 -17.84
C ASP A 118 2.68 7.71 -16.42
N LEU A 119 3.28 6.53 -16.24
CA LEU A 119 3.38 5.84 -14.96
C LEU A 119 4.23 6.64 -13.97
N LEU A 120 5.41 7.11 -14.39
CA LEU A 120 6.28 7.94 -13.53
C LEU A 120 5.62 9.24 -13.08
N GLU A 121 4.96 9.96 -13.99
CA GLU A 121 4.25 11.20 -13.64
C GLU A 121 3.13 10.95 -12.62
N PHE A 122 2.42 9.82 -12.74
CA PHE A 122 1.41 9.44 -11.77
C PHE A 122 2.03 9.12 -10.42
N MET A 123 3.09 8.31 -10.40
CA MET A 123 3.81 7.94 -9.18
C MET A 123 4.42 9.17 -8.51
N ASP A 124 5.03 10.08 -9.26
CA ASP A 124 5.53 11.37 -8.74
C ASP A 124 4.44 12.29 -8.19
N THR A 125 3.18 12.04 -8.56
CA THR A 125 2.04 12.80 -8.04
C THR A 125 1.46 12.17 -6.77
N PHE A 126 1.33 10.85 -6.72
CA PHE A 126 0.54 10.17 -5.70
C PHE A 126 1.30 9.14 -4.85
N TRP A 127 2.53 8.78 -5.22
CA TRP A 127 3.35 7.81 -4.47
C TRP A 127 4.61 8.50 -3.93
N ILE A 128 4.38 9.26 -2.87
CA ILE A 128 5.35 10.22 -2.33
C ILE A 128 5.99 9.65 -1.07
N SER A 129 7.31 9.64 -1.05
CA SER A 129 8.11 9.26 0.10
C SER A 129 8.17 10.37 1.15
N GLN A 130 8.42 9.97 2.41
CA GLN A 130 8.76 10.87 3.49
C GLN A 130 10.25 10.71 3.85
N GLY A 131 11.00 11.80 3.79
CA GLY A 131 12.41 11.84 4.19
C GLY A 131 13.41 11.19 3.22
N SER A 132 12.94 10.67 2.07
CA SER A 132 13.81 10.09 1.03
C SER A 132 13.28 10.36 -0.38
N PRO A 133 14.13 10.24 -1.43
CA PRO A 133 13.66 10.35 -2.81
C PRO A 133 12.57 9.32 -3.12
N ASN A 134 11.54 9.72 -3.89
CA ASN A 134 10.43 8.83 -4.26
C ASN A 134 10.92 7.51 -4.86
N LYS A 135 11.89 7.55 -5.76
CA LYS A 135 12.44 6.36 -6.42
C LYS A 135 13.05 5.33 -5.47
N ASP A 136 13.65 5.77 -4.37
CA ASP A 136 14.19 4.85 -3.35
C ASP A 136 13.04 4.15 -2.61
N PHE A 137 11.96 4.87 -2.36
CA PHE A 137 10.75 4.31 -1.76
C PHE A 137 10.04 3.33 -2.71
N TRP A 138 9.92 3.66 -4.00
CA TRP A 138 9.36 2.74 -4.99
C TRP A 138 10.19 1.46 -5.11
N ALA A 139 11.51 1.58 -5.08
CA ALA A 139 12.41 0.43 -5.08
C ALA A 139 12.22 -0.44 -3.82
N HIS A 140 12.02 0.19 -2.67
CA HIS A 140 11.69 -0.49 -1.42
C HIS A 140 10.37 -1.28 -1.55
N GLU A 141 9.30 -0.62 -1.99
CA GLU A 141 7.97 -1.24 -2.10
C GLU A 141 7.94 -2.41 -3.09
N PHE A 142 8.59 -2.27 -4.25
CA PHE A 142 8.71 -3.39 -5.18
C PHE A 142 9.55 -4.52 -4.59
N SER A 143 10.75 -4.23 -4.10
CA SER A 143 11.70 -5.25 -3.65
C SER A 143 11.20 -6.00 -2.44
N LYS A 144 10.61 -5.28 -1.49
CA LYS A 144 10.12 -5.82 -0.23
C LYS A 144 8.81 -6.59 -0.40
N HIS A 145 7.88 -6.03 -1.16
CA HIS A 145 6.52 -6.52 -1.28
C HIS A 145 6.21 -7.10 -2.66
N GLY A 146 6.53 -6.41 -3.74
CA GLY A 146 6.24 -6.85 -5.11
C GLY A 146 6.81 -8.22 -5.44
N THR A 147 8.03 -8.51 -4.94
CA THR A 147 8.70 -9.82 -5.14
C THR A 147 8.03 -10.99 -4.43
N CYS A 148 7.06 -10.73 -3.57
CA CYS A 148 6.32 -11.74 -2.80
C CYS A 148 4.97 -12.13 -3.42
N TYR A 149 4.60 -11.56 -4.55
CA TYR A 149 3.44 -12.02 -5.31
C TYR A 149 3.81 -13.16 -6.24
N SER A 150 3.10 -14.29 -6.18
CA SER A 150 3.34 -15.42 -7.09
C SER A 150 3.01 -15.10 -8.53
N THR A 151 2.03 -14.24 -8.76
CA THR A 151 1.56 -13.88 -10.11
C THR A 151 2.46 -12.88 -10.84
N PHE A 152 3.46 -12.28 -10.15
CA PHE A 152 4.52 -11.46 -10.74
C PHE A 152 5.85 -12.20 -10.90
N ASP A 153 5.88 -13.51 -10.71
CA ASP A 153 7.10 -14.27 -10.94
C ASP A 153 7.47 -14.29 -12.42
N ILE A 154 8.77 -14.07 -12.71
CA ILE A 154 9.28 -13.99 -14.11
C ILE A 154 8.82 -15.16 -14.98
N PRO A 155 8.82 -16.42 -14.53
CA PRO A 155 8.33 -17.54 -15.33
C PRO A 155 6.88 -17.37 -15.83
N CYS A 156 6.06 -16.58 -15.14
CA CYS A 156 4.67 -16.35 -15.49
C CYS A 156 4.47 -15.51 -16.76
N TYR A 157 5.49 -14.76 -17.17
CA TYR A 157 5.47 -13.95 -18.39
C TYR A 157 5.77 -14.75 -19.65
N GLY A 158 6.37 -15.93 -19.49
CA GLY A 158 6.67 -16.83 -20.62
C GLY A 158 7.81 -16.35 -21.51
N PRO A 159 7.94 -16.91 -22.74
CA PRO A 159 9.12 -16.72 -23.58
C PRO A 159 9.24 -15.33 -24.22
N LYS A 160 8.23 -14.49 -24.11
CA LYS A 160 8.25 -13.10 -24.59
C LYS A 160 8.52 -12.08 -23.47
N TYR A 161 8.87 -12.55 -22.28
CA TYR A 161 9.23 -11.68 -21.17
C TYR A 161 10.29 -10.66 -21.62
N ARG A 162 10.02 -9.42 -21.30
CA ARG A 162 10.96 -8.31 -21.43
C ARG A 162 11.46 -7.93 -20.03
N GLU A 163 12.75 -7.73 -19.90
CA GLU A 163 13.38 -7.40 -18.63
C GLU A 163 12.64 -6.25 -17.91
N HIS A 164 12.37 -6.43 -16.63
CA HIS A 164 11.60 -5.53 -15.74
C HIS A 164 10.10 -5.40 -16.07
N GLU A 165 9.52 -6.30 -16.87
CA GLU A 165 8.07 -6.29 -17.17
C GLU A 165 7.24 -6.43 -15.89
N GLU A 166 7.65 -7.27 -14.97
CA GLU A 166 7.00 -7.47 -13.67
C GLU A 166 7.05 -6.23 -12.77
N VAL A 167 8.08 -5.40 -12.90
CA VAL A 167 8.20 -4.12 -12.21
C VAL A 167 7.13 -3.15 -12.69
N ILE A 168 6.97 -3.06 -14.02
CA ILE A 168 5.95 -2.19 -14.62
C ILE A 168 4.56 -2.65 -14.23
N ASP A 169 4.30 -3.96 -14.33
CA ASP A 169 3.00 -4.55 -13.97
C ASP A 169 2.66 -4.35 -12.49
N PHE A 170 3.65 -4.46 -11.59
CA PHE A 170 3.44 -4.20 -10.17
C PHE A 170 2.98 -2.76 -9.92
N PHE A 171 3.67 -1.78 -10.50
CA PHE A 171 3.30 -0.38 -10.31
C PHE A 171 1.95 -0.06 -10.96
N ASP A 172 1.70 -0.50 -12.19
CA ASP A 172 0.39 -0.34 -12.84
C ASP A 172 -0.74 -0.97 -12.00
N THR A 173 -0.49 -2.14 -11.43
CA THR A 173 -1.45 -2.81 -10.56
C THR A 173 -1.71 -2.00 -9.29
N ALA A 174 -0.68 -1.55 -8.59
CA ALA A 174 -0.81 -0.73 -7.39
C ALA A 174 -1.63 0.54 -7.66
N LEU A 175 -1.37 1.21 -8.79
CA LEU A 175 -2.12 2.38 -9.21
C LEU A 175 -3.58 2.05 -9.53
N SER A 176 -3.86 0.90 -10.14
CA SER A 176 -5.23 0.47 -10.46
C SER A 176 -6.07 0.23 -9.20
N TYR A 177 -5.45 -0.29 -8.13
CA TYR A 177 -6.10 -0.45 -6.82
C TYR A 177 -6.34 0.90 -6.16
N TYR A 178 -5.33 1.77 -6.15
CA TYR A 178 -5.42 3.11 -5.57
C TYR A 178 -6.56 3.93 -6.19
N ARG A 179 -6.72 3.90 -7.51
CA ARG A 179 -7.78 4.64 -8.23
C ARG A 179 -9.21 4.27 -7.82
N LYS A 180 -9.41 3.14 -7.16
CA LYS A 180 -10.72 2.69 -6.65
C LYS A 180 -11.00 3.16 -5.23
N LEU A 181 -10.05 3.82 -4.56
CA LEU A 181 -10.05 4.07 -3.11
C LEU A 181 -9.82 5.57 -2.80
N PRO A 182 -10.80 6.44 -3.08
CA PRO A 182 -10.72 7.88 -2.83
C PRO A 182 -10.92 8.19 -1.34
N THR A 183 -9.95 7.83 -0.50
CA THR A 183 -10.02 7.94 0.95
C THR A 183 -10.37 9.36 1.43
N TYR A 184 -9.75 10.38 0.82
CA TYR A 184 -10.05 11.77 1.16
C TYR A 184 -11.54 12.12 0.92
N ASP A 185 -12.07 11.75 -0.25
CA ASP A 185 -13.45 12.07 -0.62
C ASP A 185 -14.45 11.31 0.25
N TRP A 186 -14.17 10.06 0.57
CA TRP A 186 -15.02 9.25 1.44
C TRP A 186 -15.09 9.83 2.86
N LEU A 187 -13.95 10.22 3.42
CA LEU A 187 -13.90 10.90 4.72
C LEU A 187 -14.59 12.27 4.66
N ALA A 188 -14.30 13.08 3.64
CA ALA A 188 -14.90 14.41 3.47
C ALA A 188 -16.42 14.35 3.33
N ALA A 189 -16.96 13.35 2.60
CA ALA A 189 -18.40 13.12 2.47
C ALA A 189 -19.08 12.74 3.81
N ALA A 190 -18.31 12.20 4.75
CA ALA A 190 -18.77 11.93 6.13
C ALA A 190 -18.51 13.12 7.11
N GLY A 191 -18.07 14.29 6.58
CA GLY A 191 -17.73 15.44 7.40
C GLY A 191 -16.36 15.38 8.09
N ILE A 192 -15.55 14.37 7.78
CA ILE A 192 -14.22 14.16 8.33
C ILE A 192 -13.20 14.78 7.38
N LYS A 193 -12.68 15.97 7.74
CA LYS A 193 -11.73 16.74 6.93
C LYS A 193 -10.49 17.08 7.72
N PRO A 194 -9.34 17.29 7.05
CA PRO A 194 -8.14 17.77 7.73
C PRO A 194 -8.42 19.05 8.53
N SER A 195 -7.97 19.06 9.77
CA SER A 195 -8.13 20.20 10.68
C SER A 195 -7.10 20.11 11.81
N ASN A 196 -6.48 21.22 12.14
CA ASN A 196 -5.55 21.30 13.28
C ASN A 196 -6.26 21.50 14.61
N CYS A 197 -7.60 21.69 14.58
CA CYS A 197 -8.42 21.96 15.79
C CYS A 197 -9.46 20.86 16.05
N THR A 198 -10.01 20.24 14.99
CA THR A 198 -11.07 19.24 15.13
C THR A 198 -10.47 17.85 15.29
N ARG A 199 -11.02 17.09 16.24
CA ARG A 199 -10.65 15.70 16.46
C ARG A 199 -11.84 14.78 16.20
N TYR A 200 -11.56 13.57 15.80
CA TYR A 200 -12.55 12.58 15.38
C TYR A 200 -12.45 11.32 16.23
N SER A 201 -13.52 10.57 16.33
CA SER A 201 -13.52 9.24 16.95
C SER A 201 -13.07 8.18 15.93
N LEU A 202 -12.41 7.13 16.42
CA LEU A 202 -12.04 5.97 15.60
C LEU A 202 -13.25 5.35 14.91
N SER A 203 -14.37 5.24 15.64
CA SER A 203 -15.60 4.66 15.11
C SER A 203 -16.16 5.43 13.91
N ASN A 204 -16.12 6.77 13.95
CA ASN A 204 -16.59 7.60 12.84
C ASN A 204 -15.72 7.44 11.60
N ILE A 205 -14.37 7.43 11.76
CA ILE A 205 -13.42 7.22 10.67
C ILE A 205 -13.63 5.82 10.05
N THR A 206 -13.66 4.79 10.90
CA THR A 206 -13.84 3.40 10.43
C THR A 206 -15.17 3.24 9.69
N SER A 207 -16.29 3.69 10.28
CA SER A 207 -17.61 3.55 9.65
C SER A 207 -17.74 4.30 8.34
N ALA A 208 -17.11 5.48 8.20
CA ALA A 208 -17.11 6.25 6.96
C ALA A 208 -16.43 5.49 5.81
N LEU A 209 -15.29 4.85 6.10
CA LEU A 209 -14.54 4.10 5.12
C LEU A 209 -15.14 2.71 4.84
N GLU A 210 -15.55 1.98 5.89
CA GLU A 210 -16.19 0.66 5.78
C GLU A 210 -17.45 0.71 4.91
N LYS A 211 -18.30 1.73 5.11
CA LYS A 211 -19.51 1.93 4.30
C LYS A 211 -19.23 2.05 2.81
N ARG A 212 -18.09 2.58 2.42
CA ARG A 212 -17.70 2.82 1.03
C ARG A 212 -16.90 1.66 0.45
N PHE A 213 -15.99 1.12 1.23
CA PHE A 213 -15.13 0.01 0.82
C PHE A 213 -15.85 -1.33 0.82
N GLY A 214 -16.76 -1.54 1.78
CA GLY A 214 -17.53 -2.79 1.93
C GLY A 214 -16.93 -3.79 2.93
N ALA A 215 -15.88 -3.41 3.64
CA ALA A 215 -15.27 -4.15 4.73
C ALA A 215 -14.51 -3.19 5.66
N LYS A 216 -14.22 -3.62 6.89
CA LYS A 216 -13.52 -2.79 7.88
C LYS A 216 -12.04 -2.63 7.53
N PRO A 217 -11.56 -1.42 7.16
CA PRO A 217 -10.15 -1.20 6.89
C PRO A 217 -9.35 -1.13 8.19
N TYR A 218 -8.01 -1.33 8.09
CA TYR A 218 -7.11 -0.91 9.16
C TYR A 218 -6.98 0.61 9.16
N ILE A 219 -7.08 1.20 10.36
CA ILE A 219 -6.82 2.62 10.59
C ILE A 219 -5.53 2.73 11.40
N GLY A 220 -4.51 3.35 10.82
CA GLY A 220 -3.22 3.60 11.44
C GLY A 220 -3.11 5.01 11.99
N CYS A 221 -2.55 5.12 13.18
CA CYS A 221 -2.23 6.39 13.80
C CYS A 221 -0.78 6.43 14.28
N SER A 222 -0.20 7.63 14.24
CA SER A 222 1.05 7.98 14.91
C SER A 222 0.79 8.81 16.17
N GLY A 223 1.83 9.01 16.97
CA GLY A 223 1.76 9.80 18.20
C GLY A 223 2.17 9.00 19.43
N PRO A 224 1.76 9.42 20.66
CA PRO A 224 2.14 8.70 21.87
C PRO A 224 1.74 7.24 21.71
N SER A 225 2.73 6.39 21.52
CA SER A 225 2.49 4.96 21.36
C SER A 225 2.00 4.40 22.69
N PHE A 226 0.90 3.67 22.66
CA PHE A 226 0.51 2.80 23.75
C PHE A 226 1.52 1.65 23.81
N LYS A 227 2.69 1.86 24.44
CA LYS A 227 3.72 0.83 24.60
C LYS A 227 3.21 -0.43 25.31
N ASP A 228 2.08 -0.29 26.00
CA ASP A 228 1.55 -1.33 26.86
C ASP A 228 0.50 -2.23 26.22
N ILE A 229 0.19 -2.03 24.93
CA ILE A 229 -0.63 -2.98 24.15
C ILE A 229 0.07 -4.34 24.04
N GLU A 230 1.41 -4.37 24.02
CA GLU A 230 2.21 -5.61 23.95
C GLU A 230 2.05 -6.53 25.18
N GLU A 231 1.57 -6.00 26.30
CA GLU A 231 1.39 -6.75 27.56
C GLU A 231 -0.09 -7.06 27.92
N GLY A 232 -1.04 -6.78 27.01
CA GLY A 232 -2.45 -7.00 27.26
C GLY A 232 -3.03 -6.08 28.38
N LYS A 233 -2.33 -5.04 28.74
CA LYS A 233 -2.80 -4.01 29.66
C LYS A 233 -3.55 -2.95 28.87
N HIS A 234 -4.82 -2.75 29.16
CA HIS A 234 -5.58 -1.59 28.72
C HIS A 234 -5.00 -0.35 29.41
N THR A 235 -4.04 0.29 28.79
CA THR A 235 -3.58 1.59 29.26
C THR A 235 -4.63 2.64 28.95
N ASN A 236 -4.72 3.62 29.84
CA ASN A 236 -5.58 4.77 29.65
C ASN A 236 -5.21 5.45 28.33
N ASP A 237 -6.10 5.36 27.36
CA ASP A 237 -6.07 6.11 26.12
C ASP A 237 -5.88 7.60 26.46
N THR A 238 -4.71 8.16 26.08
CA THR A 238 -4.42 9.57 26.33
C THR A 238 -5.23 10.51 25.43
N GLY A 239 -6.00 9.95 24.49
CA GLY A 239 -6.83 10.72 23.57
C GLY A 239 -6.07 11.54 22.53
N ASN A 240 -4.79 11.24 22.27
CA ASN A 240 -3.91 12.08 21.47
C ASN A 240 -3.15 11.30 20.38
N THR A 241 -3.86 10.69 19.46
CA THR A 241 -3.23 10.09 18.27
C THR A 241 -3.51 10.90 17.00
N VAL A 242 -2.68 10.71 15.99
CA VAL A 242 -2.74 11.41 14.72
C VAL A 242 -2.97 10.40 13.61
N LEU A 243 -4.04 10.59 12.84
CA LEU A 243 -4.36 9.75 11.69
C LEU A 243 -3.25 9.85 10.64
N SER A 244 -2.67 8.72 10.28
CA SER A 244 -1.52 8.67 9.40
C SER A 244 -1.63 7.65 8.27
N GLU A 245 -2.43 6.59 8.43
CA GLU A 245 -2.44 5.49 7.49
C GLU A 245 -3.80 4.78 7.42
N VAL A 246 -4.12 4.23 6.25
CA VAL A 246 -5.28 3.35 6.05
C VAL A 246 -4.86 2.19 5.16
N TRP A 247 -5.25 0.94 5.52
CA TRP A 247 -5.06 -0.24 4.71
C TRP A 247 -6.41 -0.84 4.31
N TYR A 248 -6.60 -1.06 3.01
CA TYR A 248 -7.77 -1.70 2.42
C TYR A 248 -7.39 -3.12 1.99
N LEU A 249 -7.97 -4.12 2.65
CA LEU A 249 -7.61 -5.51 2.45
C LEU A 249 -8.62 -6.22 1.56
N ASN A 250 -8.10 -7.01 0.64
CA ASN A 250 -8.89 -7.75 -0.33
C ASN A 250 -8.38 -9.18 -0.49
N HIS A 251 -9.29 -10.12 -0.72
CA HIS A 251 -8.96 -11.32 -1.47
C HIS A 251 -9.12 -11.04 -2.97
N VAL A 252 -8.34 -11.72 -3.80
CA VAL A 252 -8.35 -11.51 -5.25
C VAL A 252 -8.82 -12.74 -6.00
N TYR A 253 -9.54 -12.53 -7.11
CA TYR A 253 -9.95 -13.59 -8.01
C TYR A 253 -8.91 -13.72 -9.14
N GLY A 254 -8.19 -14.83 -9.16
CA GLY A 254 -7.13 -15.06 -10.14
C GLY A 254 -5.86 -14.29 -9.81
N ARG A 255 -5.34 -13.57 -10.78
CA ARG A 255 -4.12 -12.77 -10.63
C ARG A 255 -4.42 -11.43 -9.97
N VAL A 256 -3.47 -10.91 -9.19
CA VAL A 256 -3.60 -9.57 -8.59
C VAL A 256 -3.72 -8.48 -9.65
N GLN A 257 -3.03 -8.60 -10.79
CA GLN A 257 -3.08 -7.67 -11.93
C GLN A 257 -4.47 -7.57 -12.56
N ASP A 258 -5.31 -8.59 -12.47
CA ASP A 258 -6.66 -8.58 -13.04
C ASP A 258 -7.61 -7.64 -12.29
N GLY A 259 -7.23 -7.18 -11.10
CA GLY A 259 -7.95 -6.17 -10.32
C GLY A 259 -9.35 -6.60 -9.86
N ARG A 260 -9.67 -7.91 -9.91
CA ARG A 260 -10.92 -8.48 -9.42
C ARG A 260 -10.79 -8.81 -7.95
N THR A 261 -11.44 -8.03 -7.10
CA THR A 261 -11.24 -8.07 -5.65
C THR A 261 -12.53 -8.39 -4.91
N LYS A 262 -12.36 -8.95 -3.72
CA LYS A 262 -13.39 -9.09 -2.70
C LYS A 262 -12.88 -8.43 -1.42
N PRO A 263 -13.44 -7.29 -0.99
CA PRO A 263 -13.09 -6.65 0.26
C PRO A 263 -13.23 -7.60 1.45
N VAL A 264 -12.30 -7.51 2.38
CA VAL A 264 -12.33 -8.27 3.64
C VAL A 264 -11.91 -7.38 4.79
N ASP A 265 -12.39 -7.70 6.00
CA ASP A 265 -12.04 -6.97 7.21
C ASP A 265 -10.55 -7.13 7.52
N SER A 266 -9.95 -6.08 8.03
CA SER A 266 -8.57 -6.13 8.52
C SER A 266 -8.45 -7.07 9.72
N PRO A 267 -7.51 -8.03 9.69
CA PRO A 267 -7.20 -8.85 10.86
C PRO A 267 -6.29 -8.12 11.85
N THR A 268 -5.80 -6.94 11.50
CA THR A 268 -4.84 -6.16 12.31
C THR A 268 -5.57 -5.17 13.19
N ASP A 269 -5.24 -5.16 14.48
CA ASP A 269 -5.77 -4.19 15.42
C ASP A 269 -5.14 -2.81 15.22
N THR A 270 -5.97 -1.77 15.35
CA THR A 270 -5.52 -0.39 15.27
C THR A 270 -4.68 0.02 16.49
N ARG A 271 -3.76 0.96 16.27
CA ARG A 271 -3.04 1.66 17.33
C ARG A 271 -3.59 3.06 17.60
N CYS A 272 -4.70 3.43 16.97
CA CYS A 272 -5.36 4.71 17.22
C CYS A 272 -6.02 4.73 18.59
N ALA A 273 -6.06 5.90 19.19
CA ALA A 273 -6.83 6.16 20.41
C ALA A 273 -8.32 5.84 20.19
N THR A 274 -8.96 5.24 21.19
CA THR A 274 -10.34 4.76 21.11
C THR A 274 -11.35 5.68 21.82
N SER A 275 -10.87 6.65 22.61
CA SER A 275 -11.75 7.63 23.25
C SER A 275 -12.40 8.56 22.24
N GLU A 276 -13.52 9.15 22.64
CA GLU A 276 -14.24 10.09 21.79
C GLU A 276 -13.39 11.33 21.50
N HIS A 277 -13.40 11.80 20.26
CA HIS A 277 -12.58 12.95 19.81
C HIS A 277 -11.07 12.82 20.06
N ALA A 278 -10.52 11.62 19.93
CA ALA A 278 -9.12 11.33 20.26
C ALA A 278 -8.15 11.44 19.08
N ILE A 279 -8.67 11.41 17.85
CA ILE A 279 -7.83 11.32 16.64
C ILE A 279 -7.79 12.68 15.93
N LEU A 280 -6.61 13.24 15.79
CA LEU A 280 -6.36 14.40 14.94
C LEU A 280 -6.15 13.93 13.50
N TYR A 281 -6.85 14.55 12.56
CA TYR A 281 -6.58 14.44 11.12
C TYR A 281 -5.99 15.80 10.68
N PRO A 282 -4.64 15.96 10.71
CA PRO A 282 -4.02 17.27 10.60
C PRO A 282 -4.04 17.81 9.18
N GLU A 283 -4.05 19.13 9.05
CA GLU A 283 -3.80 19.81 7.79
C GLU A 283 -2.34 19.61 7.35
N ARG A 284 -2.13 19.55 6.06
CA ARG A 284 -0.79 19.56 5.47
C ARG A 284 -0.18 20.95 5.53
N ALA A 285 1.13 21.02 5.74
CA ALA A 285 1.86 22.27 5.68
C ALA A 285 1.68 22.92 4.29
N PRO A 286 1.32 24.20 4.18
CA PRO A 286 1.12 24.86 2.88
C PRO A 286 2.35 24.76 1.94
N SER A 287 3.55 24.78 2.50
CA SER A 287 4.81 24.60 1.76
C SER A 287 4.98 23.20 1.18
N SER A 288 4.28 22.19 1.74
CA SER A 288 4.34 20.80 1.29
C SER A 288 3.30 20.46 0.24
N LEU A 289 2.33 21.34 -0.01
CA LEU A 289 1.26 21.10 -0.96
C LEU A 289 1.67 21.34 -2.40
N ARG A 290 1.14 20.54 -3.31
CA ARG A 290 1.12 20.78 -4.75
C ARG A 290 -0.30 20.63 -5.28
N GLU A 291 -0.65 21.44 -6.25
CA GLU A 291 -1.88 21.26 -7.01
C GLU A 291 -1.77 20.00 -7.86
N VAL A 292 -2.83 19.19 -7.86
CA VAL A 292 -2.90 17.99 -8.69
C VAL A 292 -3.11 18.39 -10.15
N PRO A 293 -2.28 17.89 -11.08
CA PRO A 293 -2.43 18.18 -12.51
C PRO A 293 -3.85 17.91 -13.00
N LYS A 294 -4.37 18.76 -13.90
CA LYS A 294 -5.75 18.67 -14.41
C LYS A 294 -6.13 17.29 -14.93
N LYS A 295 -5.19 16.60 -15.58
CA LYS A 295 -5.39 15.23 -16.09
C LYS A 295 -5.65 14.18 -15.00
N TYR A 296 -5.32 14.49 -13.74
CA TYR A 296 -5.50 13.60 -12.58
C TYR A 296 -6.55 14.09 -11.58
N GLN A 297 -7.23 15.23 -11.84
CA GLN A 297 -8.27 15.73 -10.92
C GLN A 297 -9.47 14.76 -10.78
N HIS A 298 -9.67 13.87 -11.75
CA HIS A 298 -10.69 12.84 -11.76
C HIS A 298 -10.06 11.44 -11.77
N VAL A 299 -8.97 11.28 -11.02
CA VAL A 299 -8.18 10.03 -10.99
C VAL A 299 -8.94 8.84 -10.41
N PHE A 300 -9.89 9.12 -9.53
CA PHE A 300 -10.70 8.07 -8.91
C PHE A 300 -11.89 7.70 -9.77
N GLU A 301 -12.13 6.39 -9.89
CA GLU A 301 -13.29 5.86 -10.58
C GLU A 301 -14.54 6.19 -9.75
N THR A 302 -15.46 6.96 -10.34
CA THR A 302 -16.79 7.15 -9.76
C THR A 302 -17.59 5.85 -9.96
N LYS A 303 -17.89 5.17 -8.84
CA LYS A 303 -18.88 4.07 -8.85
C LYS A 303 -20.29 4.61 -8.81
#